data_ad40d4e316a6f6889615a7e2dbd9c426
#
_entry.id   ad40d4e316a6f6889615a7e2dbd9c426
#
_cell.length_a   1.000
_cell.length_b   1.000
_cell.length_c   1.000
_cell.angle_alpha   90.00
_cell.angle_beta   90.00
_cell.angle_gamma   90.00
#
_symmetry.space_group_name_H-M   'P 1'
#
loop_
_entity.id
_entity.type
_entity.pdbx_description
1 polymer ?
#
loop_
_entity_poly.entity_id
_entity_poly.type
_entity_poly.pdbx_seq_one_letter_code
_entity_poly.pdbx_strand_id
1 'polypeptide(L)'
;LNCERLKKTAKKGFFAQFSWAFFLFDMNKETKNIKKLIIDQSLELDCGKTIKDFPLAYEAYGTLNKSKTNAILVFHALSGDQFVTNINPITNKKGWWTTAVGPGKAIDTDKFFVICVNVLGGCMGSFGPKEINPETNELFATTFPVITIKDMVKAQIYLLEHLGINKLLSVTGGSMGGMQVLQFASLYPDKTYSAIPIACSASHSAQNIAFNELGRQAIMADPNWNKGNYFKTNLSPDKGLAVARMAAHITYLSDKGLQEKFGRKLQVKGNLKFSFDADFQIESYLRHQGSVFVDRFDANSYLYITRAMDYFDLTKQFNGNLANAFKKTKTKFCVISFSSDWLYPTKENKEIVIALNASGANVSFVEINSDKGHDSFLLDIPEFLKTLGEFINSNYKEFNNETRI
;
A
#
# COMPACT_ATOMS: atom_id res chain seq x y z
N LEU A 1 -34.14 50.76 -23.58
CA LEU A 1 -34.18 49.35 -24.00
C LEU A 1 -32.93 49.01 -24.79
N ASN A 2 -31.86 48.62 -24.14
CA ASN A 2 -30.71 47.82 -24.62
C ASN A 2 -29.43 48.18 -23.88
N CYS A 3 -29.27 47.68 -22.70
CA CYS A 3 -27.97 47.73 -22.01
C CYS A 3 -27.74 46.59 -20.96
N GLU A 4 -28.54 45.54 -20.97
CA GLU A 4 -28.45 44.46 -19.98
C GLU A 4 -27.99 43.08 -20.51
N ARG A 5 -27.73 42.94 -21.82
CA ARG A 5 -27.35 41.66 -22.43
C ARG A 5 -25.85 41.40 -22.58
N LEU A 6 -24.98 42.39 -22.32
CA LEU A 6 -23.51 42.25 -22.51
C LEU A 6 -22.73 42.02 -21.19
N LYS A 7 -23.39 41.94 -20.02
CA LYS A 7 -22.72 41.70 -18.74
C LYS A 7 -22.79 40.25 -18.22
N LYS A 8 -23.42 39.30 -18.93
CA LYS A 8 -23.54 37.90 -18.50
C LYS A 8 -22.50 36.94 -19.07
N THR A 9 -21.75 37.30 -20.07
CA THR A 9 -20.75 36.42 -20.72
C THR A 9 -19.33 36.58 -20.18
N ALA A 10 -19.00 37.69 -19.53
CA ALA A 10 -17.66 37.92 -18.98
C ALA A 10 -17.44 37.33 -17.56
N LYS A 11 -18.51 36.97 -16.86
CA LYS A 11 -18.39 36.39 -15.46
C LYS A 11 -18.17 34.90 -15.40
N LYS A 12 -18.48 34.12 -16.42
CA LYS A 12 -18.30 32.67 -16.38
C LYS A 12 -16.87 32.17 -16.52
N GLY A 13 -16.00 32.92 -17.24
CA GLY A 13 -14.59 32.57 -17.39
C GLY A 13 -13.73 32.87 -16.14
N PHE A 14 -14.08 33.97 -15.43
CA PHE A 14 -13.31 34.43 -14.28
C PHE A 14 -13.61 33.58 -13.01
N PHE A 15 -14.83 33.07 -12.86
CA PHE A 15 -15.19 32.19 -11.74
C PHE A 15 -14.63 30.76 -11.90
N ALA A 16 -14.47 30.27 -13.13
CA ALA A 16 -13.87 28.96 -13.37
C ALA A 16 -12.37 28.97 -13.01
N GLN A 17 -11.63 30.01 -13.35
CA GLN A 17 -10.20 30.13 -13.00
C GLN A 17 -9.97 30.35 -11.49
N PHE A 18 -10.85 31.08 -10.80
CA PHE A 18 -10.76 31.25 -9.35
C PHE A 18 -11.13 29.97 -8.59
N SER A 19 -12.10 29.19 -9.07
CA SER A 19 -12.47 27.89 -8.49
C SER A 19 -11.32 26.87 -8.60
N TRP A 20 -10.62 26.83 -9.72
CA TRP A 20 -9.47 25.96 -9.95
C TRP A 20 -8.25 26.34 -9.09
N ALA A 21 -7.94 27.63 -9.00
CA ALA A 21 -6.86 28.11 -8.14
C ALA A 21 -7.18 27.84 -6.65
N PHE A 22 -8.44 27.91 -6.24
CA PHE A 22 -8.88 27.64 -4.88
C PHE A 22 -8.85 26.14 -4.57
N PHE A 23 -9.22 25.28 -5.52
CA PHE A 23 -9.17 23.83 -5.39
C PHE A 23 -7.72 23.30 -5.37
N LEU A 24 -6.85 23.81 -6.24
CA LEU A 24 -5.41 23.52 -6.19
C LEU A 24 -4.76 24.08 -4.92
N PHE A 25 -5.27 25.20 -4.39
CA PHE A 25 -4.80 25.79 -3.13
C PHE A 25 -5.24 24.96 -1.93
N ASP A 26 -6.44 24.35 -1.93
CA ASP A 26 -6.95 23.50 -0.86
C ASP A 26 -6.28 22.12 -0.88
N MET A 27 -6.09 21.52 -2.06
CA MET A 27 -5.31 20.27 -2.21
C MET A 27 -3.84 20.44 -1.78
N ASN A 28 -3.23 21.59 -2.09
CA ASN A 28 -1.88 21.91 -1.61
C ASN A 28 -1.82 22.18 -0.10
N LYS A 29 -2.92 22.56 0.54
CA LYS A 29 -2.96 22.79 1.98
C LYS A 29 -2.94 21.48 2.77
N GLU A 30 -3.62 20.43 2.29
CA GLU A 30 -3.65 19.09 2.89
C GLU A 30 -2.28 18.39 2.84
N THR A 31 -1.46 18.64 1.80
CA THR A 31 -0.15 17.98 1.65
C THR A 31 1.04 18.82 2.12
N LYS A 32 0.84 20.06 2.57
CA LYS A 32 1.94 20.96 2.99
C LYS A 32 2.77 20.44 4.16
N ASN A 33 2.22 19.57 4.99
CA ASN A 33 2.89 19.01 6.17
C ASN A 33 3.43 17.59 5.95
N ILE A 34 3.38 17.06 4.73
CA ILE A 34 3.89 15.72 4.41
C ILE A 34 5.36 15.83 4.03
N LYS A 35 6.20 15.03 4.69
CA LYS A 35 7.62 14.94 4.37
C LYS A 35 7.80 14.30 2.99
N LYS A 36 8.44 15.04 2.07
CA LYS A 36 8.68 14.59 0.69
C LYS A 36 10.16 14.77 0.33
N LEU A 37 10.69 13.81 -0.41
CA LEU A 37 11.95 13.93 -1.12
C LEU A 37 11.63 14.06 -2.62
N ILE A 38 12.17 15.07 -3.28
CA ILE A 38 12.12 15.15 -4.74
C ILE A 38 13.30 14.37 -5.29
N ILE A 39 13.02 13.39 -6.12
CA ILE A 39 14.03 12.57 -6.79
C ILE A 39 14.35 13.25 -8.13
N ASP A 40 15.55 13.76 -8.25
CA ASP A 40 16.07 14.43 -9.44
C ASP A 40 16.67 13.47 -10.48
N GLN A 41 16.94 12.21 -10.07
CA GLN A 41 17.38 11.16 -10.97
C GLN A 41 16.23 10.63 -11.81
N SER A 42 16.57 10.16 -13.00
CA SER A 42 15.62 9.50 -13.90
C SER A 42 15.34 8.06 -13.46
N LEU A 43 14.06 7.68 -13.45
CA LEU A 43 13.62 6.32 -13.22
C LEU A 43 12.93 5.78 -14.47
N GLU A 44 13.53 4.75 -15.08
CA GLU A 44 12.91 3.99 -16.14
C GLU A 44 11.92 2.99 -15.58
N LEU A 45 10.66 3.11 -15.99
CA LEU A 45 9.53 2.26 -15.59
C LEU A 45 9.43 1.02 -16.49
N ASP A 46 8.88 -0.05 -15.97
CA ASP A 46 8.66 -1.30 -16.72
C ASP A 46 7.74 -1.12 -17.94
N CYS A 47 6.90 -0.09 -17.98
CA CYS A 47 6.10 0.27 -19.14
C CYS A 47 6.88 1.01 -20.26
N GLY A 48 8.20 1.20 -20.13
CA GLY A 48 9.07 1.87 -21.08
C GLY A 48 9.03 3.41 -21.02
N LYS A 49 8.28 4.00 -20.08
CA LYS A 49 8.32 5.45 -19.83
C LYS A 49 9.39 5.79 -18.80
N THR A 50 9.94 7.00 -18.86
CA THR A 50 10.87 7.54 -17.87
C THR A 50 10.20 8.65 -17.10
N ILE A 51 10.37 8.66 -15.79
CA ILE A 51 9.95 9.75 -14.91
C ILE A 51 11.18 10.41 -14.29
N LYS A 52 11.08 11.71 -14.01
CA LYS A 52 12.13 12.53 -13.42
C LYS A 52 11.51 13.62 -12.55
N ASP A 53 12.27 14.16 -11.62
CA ASP A 53 11.84 15.24 -10.72
C ASP A 53 10.52 14.92 -10.00
N PHE A 54 10.40 13.68 -9.49
CA PHE A 54 9.17 13.17 -8.90
C PHE A 54 9.25 13.11 -7.38
N PRO A 55 8.12 13.40 -6.67
CA PRO A 55 8.06 13.34 -5.22
C PRO A 55 7.95 11.90 -4.70
N LEU A 56 8.68 11.59 -3.62
CA LEU A 56 8.46 10.45 -2.75
C LEU A 56 8.11 10.95 -1.35
N ALA A 57 6.87 10.71 -0.92
CA ALA A 57 6.45 10.98 0.45
C ALA A 57 6.86 9.82 1.36
N TYR A 58 7.39 10.14 2.54
CA TYR A 58 7.84 9.13 3.49
C TYR A 58 7.74 9.62 4.93
N GLU A 59 7.70 8.68 5.85
CA GLU A 59 7.87 8.92 7.28
C GLU A 59 9.02 8.08 7.82
N ALA A 60 9.62 8.57 8.90
CA ALA A 60 10.68 7.87 9.60
C ALA A 60 10.47 8.01 11.11
N TYR A 61 10.72 6.92 11.83
CA TYR A 61 10.51 6.78 13.27
C TYR A 61 11.77 6.27 13.94
N GLY A 62 12.02 6.71 15.16
CA GLY A 62 13.23 6.35 15.90
C GLY A 62 14.46 7.10 15.40
N THR A 63 15.65 6.63 15.78
CA THR A 63 16.93 7.30 15.49
C THR A 63 17.87 6.36 14.74
N LEU A 64 18.38 6.83 13.60
CA LEU A 64 19.40 6.11 12.84
C LEU A 64 20.73 6.15 13.61
N ASN A 65 21.30 4.98 13.92
CA ASN A 65 22.58 4.90 14.62
C ASN A 65 23.75 5.33 13.70
N LYS A 66 24.91 5.63 14.29
CA LYS A 66 26.09 6.11 13.54
C LYS A 66 26.58 5.12 12.47
N SER A 67 26.49 3.82 12.75
CA SER A 67 26.87 2.74 11.81
C SER A 67 25.80 2.44 10.78
N LYS A 68 24.60 3.03 10.89
CA LYS A 68 23.43 2.80 10.02
C LYS A 68 23.00 1.34 9.93
N THR A 69 23.21 0.57 10.99
CA THR A 69 22.92 -0.88 11.05
C THR A 69 21.55 -1.20 11.66
N ASN A 70 20.76 -0.18 12.07
CA ASN A 70 19.46 -0.36 12.70
C ASN A 70 18.27 0.10 11.84
N ALA A 71 18.47 0.27 10.54
CA ALA A 71 17.42 0.75 9.65
C ALA A 71 16.51 -0.39 9.17
N ILE A 72 15.21 -0.20 9.27
CA ILE A 72 14.16 -1.12 8.80
C ILE A 72 13.26 -0.38 7.81
N LEU A 73 13.06 -0.94 6.62
CA LEU A 73 12.12 -0.43 5.64
C LEU A 73 10.82 -1.23 5.72
N VAL A 74 9.72 -0.53 6.01
CA VAL A 74 8.37 -1.08 6.04
C VAL A 74 7.66 -0.74 4.74
N PHE A 75 7.13 -1.74 4.05
CA PHE A 75 6.32 -1.59 2.86
C PHE A 75 4.84 -1.70 3.21
N HIS A 76 4.06 -0.67 2.87
CA HIS A 76 2.62 -0.67 3.15
C HIS A 76 1.82 -1.51 2.15
N ALA A 77 0.64 -1.96 2.58
CA ALA A 77 -0.33 -2.68 1.75
C ALA A 77 -1.10 -1.72 0.83
N LEU A 78 -1.95 -2.25 -0.09
CA LEU A 78 -2.73 -1.53 -1.09
C LEU A 78 -3.31 -0.19 -0.59
N SER A 79 -3.99 -0.22 0.54
CA SER A 79 -4.69 0.93 1.12
C SER A 79 -3.96 1.58 2.28
N GLY A 80 -2.69 1.22 2.50
CA GLY A 80 -1.80 1.87 3.48
C GLY A 80 -1.16 3.13 2.92
N ASP A 81 -0.32 3.74 3.75
CA ASP A 81 0.46 4.91 3.45
C ASP A 81 1.75 4.93 4.30
N GLN A 82 2.50 6.03 4.25
CA GLN A 82 3.74 6.19 5.03
C GLN A 82 3.52 6.35 6.54
N PHE A 83 2.28 6.64 6.98
CA PHE A 83 1.99 6.86 8.41
C PHE A 83 1.75 5.54 9.14
N VAL A 84 2.84 4.88 9.52
CA VAL A 84 2.82 3.55 10.16
C VAL A 84 2.33 3.64 11.61
N THR A 85 2.82 4.61 12.36
CA THR A 85 2.50 4.77 13.80
C THR A 85 2.08 6.18 14.22
N ASN A 86 2.54 7.23 13.54
CA ASN A 86 2.12 8.61 13.81
C ASN A 86 0.66 8.85 13.37
N ILE A 87 0.08 9.96 13.83
CA ILE A 87 -1.22 10.40 13.34
C ILE A 87 -1.07 10.86 11.89
N ASN A 88 -1.89 10.31 11.01
CA ASN A 88 -1.98 10.76 9.63
C ASN A 88 -2.61 12.18 9.61
N PRO A 89 -1.91 13.20 9.10
CA PRO A 89 -2.38 14.59 9.15
C PRO A 89 -3.60 14.86 8.26
N ILE A 90 -3.87 14.00 7.27
CA ILE A 90 -5.01 14.12 6.37
C ILE A 90 -6.26 13.53 7.02
N THR A 91 -6.15 12.32 7.58
CA THR A 91 -7.28 11.58 8.14
C THR A 91 -7.49 11.78 9.63
N ASN A 92 -6.53 12.40 10.31
CA ASN A 92 -6.47 12.55 11.76
C ASN A 92 -6.62 11.22 12.53
N LYS A 93 -6.27 10.10 11.90
CA LYS A 93 -6.30 8.75 12.49
C LYS A 93 -4.89 8.28 12.82
N LYS A 94 -4.78 7.38 13.79
CA LYS A 94 -3.51 6.70 14.11
C LYS A 94 -3.00 5.93 12.89
N GLY A 95 -1.68 5.79 12.80
CA GLY A 95 -1.02 4.99 11.78
C GLY A 95 -1.56 3.54 11.74
N TRP A 96 -1.42 2.94 10.59
CA TRP A 96 -2.07 1.66 10.28
C TRP A 96 -1.42 0.44 10.96
N TRP A 97 -0.20 0.56 11.51
CA TRP A 97 0.51 -0.57 12.15
C TRP A 97 1.01 -0.27 13.56
N THR A 98 0.27 0.54 14.30
CA THR A 98 0.59 0.88 15.70
C THR A 98 0.59 -0.34 16.63
N THR A 99 0.04 -1.47 16.21
CA THR A 99 0.13 -2.75 16.92
C THR A 99 1.55 -3.32 16.90
N ALA A 100 2.26 -3.17 15.78
CA ALA A 100 3.59 -3.76 15.57
C ALA A 100 4.75 -2.77 15.70
N VAL A 101 4.54 -1.46 15.39
CA VAL A 101 5.59 -0.43 15.32
C VAL A 101 5.38 0.64 16.39
N GLY A 102 6.43 0.96 17.13
CA GLY A 102 6.42 1.99 18.17
C GLY A 102 7.37 1.66 19.32
N PRO A 103 7.49 2.54 20.33
CA PRO A 103 8.31 2.28 21.50
C PRO A 103 7.88 0.98 22.22
N GLY A 104 8.85 0.09 22.44
CA GLY A 104 8.60 -1.22 23.10
C GLY A 104 7.75 -2.21 22.32
N LYS A 105 7.43 -1.94 21.03
CA LYS A 105 6.68 -2.85 20.16
C LYS A 105 7.58 -3.89 19.48
N ALA A 106 6.98 -4.79 18.69
CA ALA A 106 7.71 -5.80 17.93
C ALA A 106 8.82 -5.17 17.05
N ILE A 107 8.52 -4.05 16.40
CA ILE A 107 9.48 -3.17 15.72
C ILE A 107 9.65 -1.93 16.63
N ASP A 108 10.60 -2.05 17.54
CA ASP A 108 10.82 -1.09 18.62
C ASP A 108 11.53 0.16 18.13
N THR A 109 10.82 1.29 18.06
CA THR A 109 11.39 2.56 17.59
C THR A 109 12.38 3.20 18.57
N ASP A 110 12.53 2.70 19.80
CA ASP A 110 13.61 3.09 20.69
C ASP A 110 14.96 2.48 20.28
N LYS A 111 14.93 1.40 19.49
CA LYS A 111 16.10 0.67 18.99
C LYS A 111 16.33 0.84 17.51
N PHE A 112 15.25 0.87 16.71
CA PHE A 112 15.30 0.81 15.27
C PHE A 112 14.89 2.11 14.63
N PHE A 113 15.54 2.44 13.52
CA PHE A 113 15.15 3.52 12.63
C PHE A 113 14.23 2.93 11.55
N VAL A 114 12.94 3.19 11.67
CA VAL A 114 11.91 2.62 10.81
C VAL A 114 11.52 3.63 9.74
N ILE A 115 11.51 3.22 8.49
CA ILE A 115 11.16 4.05 7.33
C ILE A 115 9.95 3.42 6.64
N CYS A 116 8.99 4.23 6.24
CA CYS A 116 7.91 3.81 5.34
C CYS A 116 7.72 4.88 4.25
N VAL A 117 7.63 4.43 3.00
CA VAL A 117 7.45 5.30 1.82
C VAL A 117 6.05 5.08 1.28
N ASN A 118 5.33 6.16 0.94
CA ASN A 118 4.13 6.04 0.12
C ASN A 118 4.54 5.62 -1.30
N VAL A 119 3.96 4.53 -1.81
CA VAL A 119 4.35 3.96 -3.11
C VAL A 119 4.09 4.92 -4.27
N LEU A 120 4.81 4.74 -5.38
CA LEU A 120 4.44 5.35 -6.66
C LEU A 120 2.99 4.96 -7.03
N GLY A 121 2.24 5.88 -7.60
CA GLY A 121 0.82 5.70 -7.90
C GLY A 121 -0.09 5.90 -6.69
N GLY A 122 0.47 6.08 -5.50
CA GLY A 122 -0.27 6.37 -4.28
C GLY A 122 -0.88 7.77 -4.25
N CYS A 123 -1.73 8.03 -3.26
CA CYS A 123 -2.44 9.31 -3.12
C CYS A 123 -2.06 10.11 -1.87
N MET A 124 -1.00 9.69 -1.16
CA MET A 124 -0.56 10.33 0.09
C MET A 124 0.77 11.08 -0.07
N GLY A 125 0.98 11.66 -1.27
CA GLY A 125 2.04 12.63 -1.51
C GLY A 125 3.24 12.13 -2.32
N SER A 126 3.35 10.85 -2.65
CA SER A 126 4.26 10.34 -3.68
C SER A 126 3.70 10.60 -5.07
N PHE A 127 4.58 10.51 -6.08
CA PHE A 127 4.21 10.65 -7.49
C PHE A 127 3.08 9.69 -7.87
N GLY A 128 1.95 10.26 -8.31
CA GLY A 128 0.73 9.52 -8.58
C GLY A 128 -0.20 10.26 -9.53
N PRO A 129 -1.40 9.71 -9.82
CA PRO A 129 -2.37 10.30 -10.74
C PRO A 129 -2.82 11.73 -10.40
N LYS A 130 -2.65 12.16 -9.14
CA LYS A 130 -2.99 13.50 -8.65
C LYS A 130 -1.88 14.54 -8.85
N GLU A 131 -0.70 14.13 -9.32
CA GLU A 131 0.39 15.07 -9.61
C GLU A 131 0.13 15.79 -10.93
N ILE A 132 0.71 16.99 -11.06
CA ILE A 132 0.61 17.78 -12.27
C ILE A 132 1.55 17.23 -13.33
N ASN A 133 1.04 16.98 -14.53
CA ASN A 133 1.85 16.67 -15.70
C ASN A 133 2.52 17.95 -16.20
N PRO A 134 3.85 18.06 -16.18
CA PRO A 134 4.55 19.27 -16.58
C PRO A 134 4.38 19.62 -18.08
N GLU A 135 4.04 18.63 -18.91
CA GLU A 135 3.83 18.85 -20.35
C GLU A 135 2.48 19.52 -20.65
N THR A 136 1.45 19.22 -19.87
CA THR A 136 0.08 19.71 -20.11
C THR A 136 -0.38 20.74 -19.09
N ASN A 137 0.34 20.89 -17.98
CA ASN A 137 -0.05 21.68 -16.80
C ASN A 137 -1.43 21.29 -16.23
N GLU A 138 -1.83 20.03 -16.43
CA GLU A 138 -3.03 19.40 -15.88
C GLU A 138 -2.64 18.20 -15.00
N LEU A 139 -3.56 17.72 -14.17
CA LEU A 139 -3.31 16.47 -13.43
C LEU A 139 -3.12 15.30 -14.39
N PHE A 140 -2.22 14.38 -14.05
CA PHE A 140 -2.00 13.18 -14.87
C PHE A 140 -3.28 12.37 -15.07
N ALA A 141 -4.10 12.22 -14.03
CA ALA A 141 -5.32 11.40 -14.07
C ALA A 141 -5.03 10.01 -14.71
N THR A 142 -5.74 9.63 -15.78
CA THR A 142 -5.50 8.37 -16.52
C THR A 142 -4.34 8.44 -17.53
N THR A 143 -3.68 9.57 -17.70
CA THR A 143 -2.43 9.67 -18.48
C THR A 143 -1.19 9.32 -17.65
N PHE A 144 -1.34 9.13 -16.36
CA PHE A 144 -0.27 8.66 -15.47
C PHE A 144 0.36 7.36 -16.03
N PRO A 145 1.68 7.22 -16.01
CA PRO A 145 2.31 6.00 -16.52
C PRO A 145 1.87 4.77 -15.71
N VAL A 146 1.66 3.66 -16.41
CA VAL A 146 1.41 2.39 -15.74
C VAL A 146 2.69 1.97 -15.00
N ILE A 147 2.54 1.68 -13.73
CA ILE A 147 3.63 1.29 -12.82
C ILE A 147 3.51 -0.18 -12.42
N THR A 148 4.59 -0.73 -11.91
CA THR A 148 4.67 -2.09 -11.35
C THR A 148 5.19 -2.07 -9.92
N ILE A 149 5.06 -3.22 -9.21
CA ILE A 149 5.68 -3.40 -7.88
C ILE A 149 7.21 -3.19 -7.97
N LYS A 150 7.82 -3.57 -9.07
CA LYS A 150 9.26 -3.37 -9.32
C LYS A 150 9.62 -1.89 -9.41
N ASP A 151 8.79 -1.07 -10.06
CA ASP A 151 9.00 0.38 -10.14
C ASP A 151 8.86 1.04 -8.77
N MET A 152 7.87 0.60 -7.95
CA MET A 152 7.72 1.06 -6.57
C MET A 152 8.97 0.80 -5.75
N VAL A 153 9.54 -0.39 -5.88
CA VAL A 153 10.77 -0.79 -5.15
C VAL A 153 11.99 -0.02 -5.66
N LYS A 154 12.16 0.15 -6.98
CA LYS A 154 13.25 0.94 -7.55
C LYS A 154 13.23 2.39 -7.05
N ALA A 155 12.07 3.01 -6.98
CA ALA A 155 11.94 4.39 -6.50
C ALA A 155 12.40 4.55 -5.04
N GLN A 156 12.17 3.55 -4.19
CA GLN A 156 12.54 3.62 -2.77
C GLN A 156 14.06 3.53 -2.53
N ILE A 157 14.82 3.01 -3.48
CA ILE A 157 16.30 2.98 -3.39
C ILE A 157 16.86 4.40 -3.35
N TYR A 158 16.33 5.34 -4.12
CA TYR A 158 16.78 6.74 -4.08
C TYR A 158 16.64 7.37 -2.70
N LEU A 159 15.57 7.03 -1.96
CA LEU A 159 15.44 7.49 -0.58
C LEU A 159 16.50 6.87 0.34
N LEU A 160 16.81 5.59 0.20
CA LEU A 160 17.86 4.95 0.99
C LEU A 160 19.23 5.57 0.70
N GLU A 161 19.52 5.87 -0.55
CA GLU A 161 20.75 6.57 -0.96
C GLU A 161 20.83 7.99 -0.38
N HIS A 162 19.73 8.75 -0.45
CA HIS A 162 19.62 10.07 0.17
C HIS A 162 19.89 10.04 1.69
N LEU A 163 19.38 9.02 2.38
CA LEU A 163 19.62 8.81 3.81
C LEU A 163 21.02 8.22 4.10
N GLY A 164 21.76 7.85 3.05
CA GLY A 164 23.08 7.21 3.12
C GLY A 164 23.02 5.83 3.78
N ILE A 165 21.93 5.09 3.58
CA ILE A 165 21.72 3.73 4.10
C ILE A 165 22.12 2.74 3.01
N ASN A 166 23.29 2.12 3.15
CA ASN A 166 23.80 1.18 2.18
C ASN A 166 23.17 -0.21 2.32
N LYS A 167 22.90 -0.64 3.55
CA LYS A 167 22.27 -1.94 3.85
C LYS A 167 21.30 -1.81 5.01
N LEU A 168 20.08 -2.28 4.78
CA LEU A 168 19.03 -2.35 5.80
C LEU A 168 19.24 -3.54 6.73
N LEU A 169 18.88 -3.40 8.00
CA LEU A 169 18.72 -4.53 8.90
C LEU A 169 17.63 -5.47 8.41
N SER A 170 16.50 -4.90 8.04
CA SER A 170 15.35 -5.69 7.61
C SER A 170 14.47 -4.92 6.63
N VAL A 171 13.81 -5.66 5.75
CA VAL A 171 12.65 -5.21 4.97
C VAL A 171 11.43 -6.04 5.38
N THR A 172 10.29 -5.40 5.60
CA THR A 172 9.08 -6.10 6.03
C THR A 172 7.82 -5.45 5.49
N GLY A 173 6.77 -6.24 5.30
CA GLY A 173 5.46 -5.76 4.87
C GLY A 173 4.47 -6.88 4.64
N GLY A 174 3.18 -6.57 4.78
CA GLY A 174 2.10 -7.51 4.54
C GLY A 174 1.40 -7.26 3.22
N SER A 175 0.80 -8.32 2.62
CA SER A 175 0.02 -8.20 1.38
C SER A 175 0.87 -7.65 0.22
N MET A 176 0.44 -6.58 -0.44
CA MET A 176 1.25 -5.84 -1.42
C MET A 176 2.62 -5.43 -0.85
N GLY A 177 2.70 -5.12 0.45
CA GLY A 177 3.97 -4.88 1.13
C GLY A 177 4.88 -6.10 1.09
N GLY A 178 4.35 -7.30 1.27
CA GLY A 178 5.09 -8.56 1.15
C GLY A 178 5.60 -8.82 -0.29
N MET A 179 4.82 -8.44 -1.31
CA MET A 179 5.28 -8.48 -2.71
C MET A 179 6.48 -7.54 -2.92
N GLN A 180 6.43 -6.33 -2.35
CA GLN A 180 7.55 -5.39 -2.39
C GLN A 180 8.78 -5.94 -1.65
N VAL A 181 8.61 -6.64 -0.52
CA VAL A 181 9.70 -7.34 0.20
C VAL A 181 10.38 -8.36 -0.71
N LEU A 182 9.61 -9.22 -1.38
CA LEU A 182 10.13 -10.24 -2.29
C LEU A 182 10.84 -9.60 -3.49
N GLN A 183 10.24 -8.57 -4.08
CA GLN A 183 10.83 -7.83 -5.20
C GLN A 183 12.11 -7.12 -4.79
N PHE A 184 12.15 -6.51 -3.59
CA PHE A 184 13.35 -5.87 -3.06
C PHE A 184 14.49 -6.86 -2.87
N ALA A 185 14.22 -8.00 -2.23
CA ALA A 185 15.21 -9.03 -1.98
C ALA A 185 15.76 -9.67 -3.27
N SER A 186 14.94 -9.75 -4.33
CA SER A 186 15.34 -10.27 -5.63
C SER A 186 16.19 -9.29 -6.44
N LEU A 187 15.85 -7.99 -6.40
CA LEU A 187 16.58 -6.95 -7.15
C LEU A 187 17.86 -6.49 -6.45
N TYR A 188 17.82 -6.44 -5.13
CA TYR A 188 18.88 -5.87 -4.29
C TYR A 188 19.32 -6.84 -3.19
N PRO A 189 19.85 -8.03 -3.57
CA PRO A 189 20.14 -9.11 -2.62
C PRO A 189 21.18 -8.74 -1.55
N ASP A 190 22.01 -7.72 -1.80
CA ASP A 190 23.04 -7.26 -0.86
C ASP A 190 22.59 -6.06 -0.01
N LYS A 191 21.43 -5.44 -0.32
CA LYS A 191 20.96 -4.22 0.35
C LYS A 191 20.09 -4.48 1.60
N THR A 192 19.81 -5.73 1.95
CA THR A 192 19.14 -6.06 3.21
C THR A 192 19.77 -7.28 3.87
N TYR A 193 19.83 -7.26 5.21
CA TYR A 193 20.31 -8.40 5.99
C TYR A 193 19.21 -9.45 6.19
N SER A 194 17.97 -8.99 6.41
CA SER A 194 16.81 -9.88 6.55
C SER A 194 15.58 -9.35 5.81
N ALA A 195 14.64 -10.25 5.52
CA ALA A 195 13.41 -9.97 4.81
C ALA A 195 12.23 -10.75 5.40
N ILE A 196 11.12 -10.06 5.67
CA ILE A 196 9.93 -10.64 6.32
C ILE A 196 8.71 -10.36 5.43
N PRO A 197 8.48 -11.17 4.38
CA PRO A 197 7.24 -11.12 3.63
C PRO A 197 6.11 -11.76 4.43
N ILE A 198 4.98 -11.06 4.59
CA ILE A 198 3.86 -11.45 5.44
C ILE A 198 2.59 -11.54 4.58
N ALA A 199 1.86 -12.66 4.66
CA ALA A 199 0.55 -12.84 4.02
C ALA A 199 0.54 -12.36 2.57
N CYS A 200 1.43 -12.89 1.72
CA CYS A 200 1.59 -12.49 0.33
C CYS A 200 1.84 -13.67 -0.60
N SER A 201 1.93 -13.41 -1.88
CA SER A 201 2.26 -14.39 -2.92
C SER A 201 3.39 -13.89 -3.82
N ALA A 202 4.00 -14.78 -4.60
CA ALA A 202 5.00 -14.43 -5.62
C ALA A 202 4.37 -13.95 -6.94
N SER A 203 3.06 -14.13 -7.10
CA SER A 203 2.23 -13.65 -8.22
C SER A 203 0.76 -13.63 -7.81
N HIS A 204 -0.04 -12.79 -8.45
CA HIS A 204 -1.49 -12.82 -8.23
C HIS A 204 -2.13 -14.05 -8.86
N SER A 205 -3.00 -14.70 -8.09
CA SER A 205 -3.89 -15.75 -8.58
C SER A 205 -5.01 -15.17 -9.47
N ALA A 206 -5.69 -16.02 -10.24
CA ALA A 206 -6.87 -15.62 -11.00
C ALA A 206 -7.95 -14.99 -10.08
N GLN A 207 -8.10 -15.50 -8.86
CA GLN A 207 -9.03 -14.98 -7.86
C GLN A 207 -8.68 -13.56 -7.45
N ASN A 208 -7.39 -13.27 -7.15
CA ASN A 208 -6.93 -11.92 -6.80
C ASN A 208 -7.18 -10.94 -7.95
N ILE A 209 -6.82 -11.33 -9.18
CA ILE A 209 -7.06 -10.52 -10.39
C ILE A 209 -8.55 -10.25 -10.59
N ALA A 210 -9.42 -11.24 -10.38
CA ALA A 210 -10.87 -11.10 -10.52
C ALA A 210 -11.46 -10.11 -9.51
N PHE A 211 -11.05 -10.15 -8.24
CA PHE A 211 -11.49 -9.18 -7.23
C PHE A 211 -10.98 -7.76 -7.52
N ASN A 212 -9.74 -7.62 -7.98
CA ASN A 212 -9.20 -6.33 -8.41
C ASN A 212 -9.98 -5.79 -9.61
N GLU A 213 -10.28 -6.63 -10.59
CA GLU A 213 -11.06 -6.22 -11.78
C GLU A 213 -12.47 -5.80 -11.40
N LEU A 214 -13.14 -6.52 -10.49
CA LEU A 214 -14.44 -6.12 -9.95
C LEU A 214 -14.39 -4.69 -9.37
N GLY A 215 -13.36 -4.41 -8.56
CA GLY A 215 -13.17 -3.09 -7.97
C GLY A 215 -12.93 -2.00 -9.03
N ARG A 216 -12.08 -2.29 -10.03
CA ARG A 216 -11.81 -1.36 -11.14
C ARG A 216 -13.06 -1.08 -11.97
N GLN A 217 -13.84 -2.12 -12.30
CA GLN A 217 -15.08 -1.97 -13.05
C GLN A 217 -16.12 -1.17 -12.25
N ALA A 218 -16.23 -1.36 -10.94
CA ALA A 218 -17.12 -0.57 -10.09
C ALA A 218 -16.78 0.93 -10.15
N ILE A 219 -15.48 1.28 -10.10
CA ILE A 219 -15.01 2.68 -10.23
C ILE A 219 -15.30 3.23 -11.63
N MET A 220 -14.94 2.48 -12.69
CA MET A 220 -15.07 2.95 -14.07
C MET A 220 -16.52 3.05 -14.52
N ALA A 221 -17.43 2.27 -13.92
CA ALA A 221 -18.87 2.35 -14.17
C ALA A 221 -19.57 3.52 -13.45
N ASP A 222 -18.91 4.13 -12.45
CA ASP A 222 -19.47 5.31 -11.79
C ASP A 222 -19.47 6.51 -12.76
N PRO A 223 -20.62 7.13 -13.04
CA PRO A 223 -20.71 8.27 -13.94
C PRO A 223 -19.79 9.43 -13.57
N ASN A 224 -19.51 9.60 -12.28
CA ASN A 224 -18.66 10.66 -11.77
C ASN A 224 -17.18 10.39 -12.01
N TRP A 225 -16.78 9.17 -12.38
CA TRP A 225 -15.37 8.88 -12.72
C TRP A 225 -14.90 9.68 -13.96
N ASN A 226 -15.79 9.97 -14.89
CA ASN A 226 -15.54 10.82 -16.04
C ASN A 226 -14.23 10.44 -16.79
N LYS A 227 -14.04 9.16 -17.08
CA LYS A 227 -12.82 8.61 -17.71
C LYS A 227 -11.53 9.00 -16.95
N GLY A 228 -11.60 9.12 -15.62
CA GLY A 228 -10.50 9.49 -14.74
C GLY A 228 -10.30 11.00 -14.55
N ASN A 229 -11.07 11.85 -15.24
CA ASN A 229 -10.96 13.32 -15.18
C ASN A 229 -11.95 13.96 -14.19
N TYR A 230 -12.37 13.26 -13.16
CA TYR A 230 -13.34 13.74 -12.16
C TYR A 230 -12.85 14.97 -11.38
N PHE A 231 -11.55 15.17 -11.27
CA PHE A 231 -10.97 16.36 -10.63
C PHE A 231 -11.43 17.68 -11.30
N LYS A 232 -11.84 17.64 -12.58
CA LYS A 232 -12.34 18.83 -13.32
C LYS A 232 -13.79 19.17 -13.00
N THR A 233 -14.52 18.30 -12.33
CA THR A 233 -15.98 18.43 -12.17
C THR A 233 -16.43 18.73 -10.75
N ASN A 234 -15.53 18.75 -9.75
CA ASN A 234 -15.85 18.75 -8.33
C ASN A 234 -16.78 17.57 -7.91
N LEU A 235 -16.81 16.51 -8.70
CA LEU A 235 -17.49 15.25 -8.40
C LEU A 235 -16.42 14.17 -8.29
N SER A 236 -16.65 13.19 -7.43
CA SER A 236 -15.78 12.05 -7.25
C SER A 236 -16.55 10.74 -7.50
N PRO A 237 -15.93 9.68 -8.02
CA PRO A 237 -16.57 8.38 -8.21
C PRO A 237 -16.72 7.62 -6.88
N ASP A 238 -17.32 8.28 -5.90
CA ASP A 238 -17.43 7.82 -4.52
C ASP A 238 -18.20 6.51 -4.40
N LYS A 239 -19.25 6.33 -5.21
CA LYS A 239 -20.05 5.10 -5.19
C LYS A 239 -19.25 3.93 -5.73
N GLY A 240 -18.55 4.12 -6.84
CA GLY A 240 -17.71 3.09 -7.43
C GLY A 240 -16.55 2.71 -6.53
N LEU A 241 -15.84 3.69 -5.95
CA LEU A 241 -14.74 3.46 -5.01
C LEU A 241 -15.23 2.79 -3.71
N ALA A 242 -16.41 3.17 -3.20
CA ALA A 242 -17.01 2.52 -2.04
C ALA A 242 -17.32 1.04 -2.31
N VAL A 243 -17.91 0.71 -3.48
CA VAL A 243 -18.18 -0.69 -3.87
C VAL A 243 -16.88 -1.48 -4.02
N ALA A 244 -15.84 -0.90 -4.64
CA ALA A 244 -14.52 -1.52 -4.73
C ALA A 244 -13.96 -1.86 -3.33
N ARG A 245 -14.13 -0.94 -2.36
CA ARG A 245 -13.72 -1.17 -0.97
C ARG A 245 -14.54 -2.24 -0.27
N MET A 246 -15.85 -2.29 -0.50
CA MET A 246 -16.72 -3.33 0.04
C MET A 246 -16.29 -4.72 -0.43
N ALA A 247 -16.02 -4.89 -1.72
CA ALA A 247 -15.50 -6.15 -2.29
C ALA A 247 -14.17 -6.54 -1.63
N ALA A 248 -13.23 -5.60 -1.50
CA ALA A 248 -11.96 -5.82 -0.84
C ALA A 248 -12.13 -6.26 0.63
N HIS A 249 -13.04 -5.64 1.39
CA HIS A 249 -13.30 -6.03 2.77
C HIS A 249 -13.85 -7.45 2.94
N ILE A 250 -14.58 -7.95 1.97
CA ILE A 250 -15.02 -9.36 1.98
C ILE A 250 -13.79 -10.27 1.93
N THR A 251 -12.78 -9.94 1.11
CA THR A 251 -11.57 -10.76 0.98
C THR A 251 -10.61 -10.64 2.18
N TYR A 252 -10.71 -9.59 2.98
CA TYR A 252 -9.81 -9.36 4.11
C TYR A 252 -10.21 -10.13 5.37
N LEU A 253 -11.47 -10.50 5.50
CA LEU A 253 -11.98 -11.22 6.66
C LEU A 253 -12.16 -12.71 6.32
N SER A 254 -11.97 -13.58 7.31
CA SER A 254 -12.31 -14.99 7.14
C SER A 254 -13.83 -15.22 7.21
N ASP A 255 -14.31 -16.31 6.62
CA ASP A 255 -15.71 -16.75 6.76
C ASP A 255 -16.09 -16.88 8.24
N LYS A 256 -15.23 -17.54 9.04
CA LYS A 256 -15.44 -17.68 10.49
C LYS A 256 -15.53 -16.32 11.18
N GLY A 257 -14.61 -15.39 10.88
CA GLY A 257 -14.62 -14.04 11.46
C GLY A 257 -15.86 -13.24 11.09
N LEU A 258 -16.33 -13.35 9.84
CA LEU A 258 -17.59 -12.75 9.40
C LEU A 258 -18.78 -13.36 10.12
N GLN A 259 -18.84 -14.69 10.23
CA GLN A 259 -19.93 -15.41 10.89
C GLN A 259 -20.00 -15.09 12.38
N GLU A 260 -18.87 -15.08 13.10
CA GLU A 260 -18.84 -14.77 14.54
C GLU A 260 -19.21 -13.32 14.83
N LYS A 261 -18.73 -12.39 14.02
CA LYS A 261 -18.96 -10.95 14.22
C LYS A 261 -20.39 -10.55 13.85
N PHE A 262 -20.87 -10.99 12.72
CA PHE A 262 -22.13 -10.53 12.15
C PHE A 262 -23.21 -11.62 12.10
N GLY A 263 -22.89 -12.83 11.61
CA GLY A 263 -23.84 -13.89 11.36
C GLY A 263 -25.04 -13.36 10.57
N ARG A 264 -26.25 -13.62 11.06
CA ARG A 264 -27.51 -13.06 10.53
C ARG A 264 -28.11 -11.96 11.44
N LYS A 265 -27.27 -11.25 12.18
CA LYS A 265 -27.71 -10.18 13.10
C LYS A 265 -28.36 -9.05 12.31
N LEU A 266 -29.58 -8.67 12.74
CA LEU A 266 -30.31 -7.56 12.17
C LEU A 266 -29.90 -6.22 12.80
N GLN A 267 -30.05 -5.12 12.03
CA GLN A 267 -29.85 -3.76 12.53
C GLN A 267 -30.88 -3.41 13.61
N VAL A 268 -32.15 -3.74 13.37
CA VAL A 268 -33.20 -3.61 14.34
C VAL A 268 -33.64 -5.01 14.75
N LYS A 269 -33.54 -5.34 16.04
CA LYS A 269 -33.82 -6.67 16.56
C LYS A 269 -35.26 -7.12 16.20
N GLY A 270 -35.32 -8.26 15.52
CA GLY A 270 -36.61 -8.92 15.22
C GLY A 270 -37.43 -8.31 14.05
N ASN A 271 -36.88 -7.33 13.31
CA ASN A 271 -37.62 -6.67 12.25
C ASN A 271 -36.86 -6.62 10.92
N LEU A 272 -37.43 -7.19 9.86
CA LEU A 272 -37.01 -7.04 8.47
C LEU A 272 -37.86 -5.94 7.83
N LYS A 273 -37.18 -4.99 7.16
CA LYS A 273 -37.87 -3.84 6.52
C LYS A 273 -38.50 -4.18 5.17
N PHE A 274 -38.09 -5.31 4.56
CA PHE A 274 -38.48 -5.71 3.20
C PHE A 274 -38.20 -4.61 2.16
N SER A 275 -37.06 -3.93 2.29
CA SER A 275 -36.61 -2.86 1.42
C SER A 275 -35.16 -3.10 0.98
N PHE A 276 -34.60 -2.21 0.14
CA PHE A 276 -33.18 -2.22 -0.23
C PHE A 276 -32.27 -1.47 0.78
N ASP A 277 -32.81 -1.04 1.91
CA ASP A 277 -32.04 -0.55 3.04
C ASP A 277 -31.30 -1.70 3.73
N ALA A 278 -30.29 -1.35 4.54
CA ALA A 278 -29.55 -2.36 5.29
C ALA A 278 -30.42 -2.98 6.39
N ASP A 279 -30.76 -4.25 6.25
CA ASP A 279 -31.42 -5.05 7.26
C ASP A 279 -30.41 -5.77 8.16
N PHE A 280 -29.33 -6.29 7.58
CA PHE A 280 -28.29 -7.01 8.31
C PHE A 280 -27.12 -6.12 8.72
N GLN A 281 -26.50 -6.41 9.86
CA GLN A 281 -25.36 -5.65 10.37
C GLN A 281 -24.16 -5.68 9.41
N ILE A 282 -23.94 -6.78 8.69
CA ILE A 282 -22.88 -6.90 7.70
C ILE A 282 -23.04 -5.90 6.56
N GLU A 283 -24.27 -5.63 6.11
CA GLU A 283 -24.54 -4.66 5.05
C GLU A 283 -24.14 -3.24 5.48
N SER A 284 -24.54 -2.83 6.69
CA SER A 284 -24.13 -1.55 7.26
C SER A 284 -22.64 -1.44 7.48
N TYR A 285 -22.00 -2.54 7.92
CA TYR A 285 -20.55 -2.58 8.06
C TYR A 285 -19.84 -2.33 6.74
N LEU A 286 -20.23 -3.04 5.67
CA LEU A 286 -19.62 -2.88 4.36
C LEU A 286 -19.84 -1.46 3.80
N ARG A 287 -21.07 -0.93 3.92
CA ARG A 287 -21.38 0.46 3.51
C ARG A 287 -20.52 1.48 4.27
N HIS A 288 -20.34 1.29 5.58
CA HIS A 288 -19.49 2.15 6.41
C HIS A 288 -18.02 2.07 5.97
N GLN A 289 -17.48 0.87 5.71
CA GLN A 289 -16.11 0.69 5.23
C GLN A 289 -15.89 1.35 3.87
N GLY A 290 -16.87 1.28 2.98
CA GLY A 290 -16.83 1.97 1.70
C GLY A 290 -16.81 3.49 1.87
N SER A 291 -17.72 4.04 2.67
CA SER A 291 -17.82 5.48 2.92
C SER A 291 -16.54 6.08 3.52
N VAL A 292 -16.01 5.45 4.58
CA VAL A 292 -14.76 5.93 5.23
C VAL A 292 -13.55 5.84 4.29
N PHE A 293 -13.56 4.92 3.34
CA PHE A 293 -12.46 4.78 2.39
C PHE A 293 -12.42 5.90 1.36
N VAL A 294 -13.58 6.33 0.89
CA VAL A 294 -13.73 7.44 -0.06
C VAL A 294 -13.09 8.72 0.48
N ASP A 295 -13.21 9.00 1.76
CA ASP A 295 -12.67 10.20 2.39
C ASP A 295 -11.13 10.28 2.36
N ARG A 296 -10.44 9.15 2.11
CA ARG A 296 -8.98 9.08 2.25
C ARG A 296 -8.23 8.47 1.07
N PHE A 297 -8.93 7.92 0.10
CA PHE A 297 -8.27 7.24 -1.00
C PHE A 297 -8.72 7.74 -2.37
N ASP A 298 -7.81 7.75 -3.31
CA ASP A 298 -8.07 8.23 -4.65
C ASP A 298 -8.46 7.09 -5.60
N ALA A 299 -9.50 7.29 -6.40
CA ALA A 299 -10.02 6.27 -7.29
C ALA A 299 -9.03 5.90 -8.40
N ASN A 300 -8.36 6.87 -9.02
CA ASN A 300 -7.35 6.56 -10.03
C ASN A 300 -6.15 5.84 -9.41
N SER A 301 -5.69 6.25 -8.23
CA SER A 301 -4.64 5.53 -7.50
C SER A 301 -5.03 4.08 -7.23
N TYR A 302 -6.29 3.80 -6.88
CA TYR A 302 -6.79 2.43 -6.73
C TYR A 302 -6.65 1.62 -8.02
N LEU A 303 -7.01 2.21 -9.18
CA LEU A 303 -6.87 1.55 -10.48
C LEU A 303 -5.41 1.20 -10.79
N TYR A 304 -4.49 2.15 -10.60
CA TYR A 304 -3.07 1.95 -10.90
C TYR A 304 -2.40 0.96 -9.97
N ILE A 305 -2.65 1.04 -8.66
CA ILE A 305 -2.01 0.15 -7.68
C ILE A 305 -2.54 -1.28 -7.84
N THR A 306 -3.85 -1.48 -8.02
CA THR A 306 -4.39 -2.83 -8.26
C THR A 306 -3.88 -3.42 -9.56
N ARG A 307 -3.66 -2.60 -10.60
CA ARG A 307 -3.04 -3.06 -11.84
C ARG A 307 -1.57 -3.43 -11.64
N ALA A 308 -0.82 -2.67 -10.84
CA ALA A 308 0.56 -2.98 -10.50
C ALA A 308 0.67 -4.33 -9.74
N MET A 309 -0.29 -4.62 -8.86
CA MET A 309 -0.38 -5.90 -8.16
C MET A 309 -0.69 -7.05 -9.12
N ASP A 310 -1.63 -6.86 -10.08
CA ASP A 310 -1.96 -7.90 -11.06
C ASP A 310 -0.79 -8.21 -12.02
N TYR A 311 0.06 -7.23 -12.29
CA TYR A 311 1.26 -7.42 -13.12
C TYR A 311 2.43 -8.05 -12.36
N PHE A 312 2.34 -8.13 -11.03
CA PHE A 312 3.38 -8.76 -10.23
C PHE A 312 3.39 -10.27 -10.46
N ASP A 313 4.47 -10.75 -11.06
CA ASP A 313 4.75 -12.18 -11.27
C ASP A 313 6.27 -12.40 -11.22
N LEU A 314 6.76 -12.72 -10.03
CA LEU A 314 8.17 -12.93 -9.81
C LEU A 314 8.68 -14.19 -10.52
N THR A 315 7.84 -15.20 -10.67
CA THR A 315 8.18 -16.43 -11.38
C THR A 315 8.46 -16.14 -12.85
N LYS A 316 7.58 -15.35 -13.49
CA LYS A 316 7.74 -14.94 -14.89
C LYS A 316 8.98 -14.07 -15.10
N GLN A 317 9.27 -13.14 -14.17
CA GLN A 317 10.47 -12.29 -14.23
C GLN A 317 11.77 -13.10 -14.24
N PHE A 318 11.76 -14.33 -13.71
CA PHE A 318 12.92 -15.21 -13.62
C PHE A 318 12.74 -16.50 -14.47
N ASN A 319 12.19 -16.35 -15.68
CA ASN A 319 12.07 -17.40 -16.70
C ASN A 319 11.31 -18.64 -16.22
N GLY A 320 10.22 -18.46 -15.48
CA GLY A 320 9.35 -19.54 -15.02
C GLY A 320 9.87 -20.30 -13.79
N ASN A 321 10.98 -19.86 -13.18
CA ASN A 321 11.52 -20.51 -11.99
C ASN A 321 11.75 -19.50 -10.85
N LEU A 322 10.87 -19.51 -9.85
CA LEU A 322 10.91 -18.60 -8.72
C LEU A 322 12.22 -18.69 -7.90
N ALA A 323 12.83 -19.86 -7.80
CA ALA A 323 14.10 -20.02 -7.09
C ALA A 323 15.24 -19.18 -7.71
N ASN A 324 15.17 -18.90 -9.01
CA ASN A 324 16.18 -18.06 -9.68
C ASN A 324 16.15 -16.59 -9.16
N ALA A 325 15.01 -16.13 -8.64
CA ALA A 325 14.89 -14.79 -8.05
C ALA A 325 15.81 -14.60 -6.84
N PHE A 326 16.17 -15.68 -6.18
CA PHE A 326 16.89 -15.65 -4.90
C PHE A 326 18.27 -16.30 -4.93
N LYS A 327 18.75 -16.76 -6.08
CA LYS A 327 20.05 -17.50 -6.20
C LYS A 327 21.26 -16.75 -5.66
N LYS A 328 21.23 -15.41 -5.65
CA LYS A 328 22.37 -14.58 -5.22
C LYS A 328 22.21 -14.03 -3.81
N THR A 329 21.07 -14.29 -3.16
CA THR A 329 20.76 -13.66 -1.89
C THR A 329 21.52 -14.30 -0.74
N LYS A 330 22.02 -13.44 0.16
CA LYS A 330 22.49 -13.83 1.49
C LYS A 330 21.50 -13.38 2.59
N THR A 331 20.38 -12.81 2.17
CA THR A 331 19.31 -12.33 3.05
C THR A 331 18.70 -13.50 3.82
N LYS A 332 18.45 -13.30 5.11
CA LYS A 332 17.72 -14.24 5.95
C LYS A 332 16.22 -13.96 5.88
N PHE A 333 15.43 -14.96 5.56
CA PHE A 333 13.99 -14.81 5.39
C PHE A 333 13.20 -15.35 6.56
N CYS A 334 12.11 -14.67 6.91
CA CYS A 334 11.02 -15.21 7.73
C CYS A 334 9.71 -14.99 6.98
N VAL A 335 9.18 -16.03 6.36
CA VAL A 335 7.89 -15.97 5.66
C VAL A 335 6.78 -16.26 6.68
N ILE A 336 5.80 -15.35 6.78
CA ILE A 336 4.70 -15.47 7.75
C ILE A 336 3.37 -15.55 7.00
N SER A 337 2.54 -16.55 7.32
CA SER A 337 1.18 -16.70 6.83
C SER A 337 0.17 -16.82 7.96
N PHE A 338 -1.12 -16.71 7.67
CA PHE A 338 -2.21 -16.88 8.63
C PHE A 338 -3.16 -17.96 8.16
N SER A 339 -3.54 -18.87 9.08
CA SER A 339 -4.28 -20.10 8.75
C SER A 339 -5.64 -19.86 8.09
N SER A 340 -6.31 -18.73 8.36
CA SER A 340 -7.61 -18.40 7.79
C SER A 340 -7.55 -17.37 6.66
N ASP A 341 -6.35 -16.97 6.20
CA ASP A 341 -6.20 -16.08 5.06
C ASP A 341 -6.54 -16.83 3.77
N TRP A 342 -7.64 -16.42 3.13
CA TRP A 342 -8.08 -17.01 1.87
C TRP A 342 -7.78 -16.10 0.67
N LEU A 343 -7.34 -14.84 0.92
CA LEU A 343 -6.86 -13.94 -0.12
C LEU A 343 -5.44 -14.30 -0.57
N TYR A 344 -4.54 -14.60 0.39
CA TYR A 344 -3.20 -15.16 0.16
C TYR A 344 -3.01 -16.40 1.05
N PRO A 345 -3.59 -17.54 0.63
CA PRO A 345 -3.58 -18.75 1.43
C PRO A 345 -2.15 -19.21 1.78
N THR A 346 -2.01 -19.89 2.90
CA THR A 346 -0.73 -20.47 3.34
C THR A 346 -0.03 -21.28 2.25
N LYS A 347 -0.78 -21.89 1.32
CA LYS A 347 -0.22 -22.61 0.17
C LYS A 347 0.70 -21.71 -0.68
N GLU A 348 0.26 -20.49 -1.01
CA GLU A 348 1.04 -19.53 -1.81
C GLU A 348 2.30 -19.08 -1.06
N ASN A 349 2.22 -18.88 0.25
CA ASN A 349 3.38 -18.58 1.09
C ASN A 349 4.37 -19.74 1.14
N LYS A 350 3.90 -21.00 1.17
CA LYS A 350 4.74 -22.19 1.09
C LYS A 350 5.47 -22.33 -0.25
N GLU A 351 4.87 -21.89 -1.35
CA GLU A 351 5.54 -21.84 -2.66
C GLU A 351 6.78 -20.92 -2.63
N ILE A 352 6.68 -19.77 -1.94
CA ILE A 352 7.81 -18.87 -1.70
C ILE A 352 8.91 -19.58 -0.88
N VAL A 353 8.52 -20.27 0.19
CA VAL A 353 9.46 -21.02 1.06
C VAL A 353 10.19 -22.12 0.27
N ILE A 354 9.46 -22.87 -0.55
CA ILE A 354 10.05 -23.92 -1.42
C ILE A 354 11.09 -23.31 -2.37
N ALA A 355 10.77 -22.16 -2.98
CA ALA A 355 11.68 -21.49 -3.89
C ALA A 355 12.94 -20.94 -3.17
N LEU A 356 12.77 -20.38 -1.97
CA LEU A 356 13.88 -19.92 -1.14
C LEU A 356 14.80 -21.08 -0.73
N ASN A 357 14.24 -22.20 -0.27
CA ASN A 357 15.00 -23.42 0.04
C ASN A 357 15.74 -23.96 -1.19
N ALA A 358 15.07 -24.01 -2.35
CA ALA A 358 15.68 -24.49 -3.60
C ALA A 358 16.80 -23.56 -4.10
N SER A 359 16.78 -22.28 -3.75
CA SER A 359 17.85 -21.31 -4.04
C SER A 359 19.05 -21.40 -3.08
N GLY A 360 18.91 -22.15 -1.96
CA GLY A 360 19.90 -22.21 -0.88
C GLY A 360 19.83 -21.02 0.09
N ALA A 361 18.76 -20.21 0.05
CA ALA A 361 18.57 -19.11 0.98
C ALA A 361 18.26 -19.60 2.40
N ASN A 362 18.68 -18.80 3.41
CA ASN A 362 18.30 -19.07 4.80
C ASN A 362 16.85 -18.62 5.01
N VAL A 363 15.92 -19.56 5.24
CA VAL A 363 14.50 -19.27 5.39
C VAL A 363 13.89 -19.98 6.59
N SER A 364 13.13 -19.22 7.38
CA SER A 364 12.18 -19.71 8.37
C SER A 364 10.76 -19.49 7.86
N PHE A 365 9.85 -20.40 8.20
CA PHE A 365 8.43 -20.28 7.86
C PHE A 365 7.59 -20.42 9.13
N VAL A 366 6.64 -19.51 9.32
CA VAL A 366 5.70 -19.53 10.44
C VAL A 366 4.28 -19.34 9.93
N GLU A 367 3.41 -20.31 10.20
CA GLU A 367 1.97 -20.20 10.00
C GLU A 367 1.32 -19.84 11.35
N ILE A 368 0.79 -18.63 11.44
CA ILE A 368 0.10 -18.14 12.64
C ILE A 368 -1.35 -18.62 12.59
N ASN A 369 -1.79 -19.29 13.66
CA ASN A 369 -3.19 -19.68 13.79
C ASN A 369 -4.04 -18.45 14.10
N SER A 370 -4.93 -18.08 13.19
CA SER A 370 -5.81 -16.92 13.32
C SER A 370 -7.12 -17.17 12.59
N ASP A 371 -8.22 -16.66 13.14
CA ASP A 371 -9.55 -16.66 12.53
C ASP A 371 -9.92 -15.29 11.93
N LYS A 372 -8.96 -14.35 11.83
CA LYS A 372 -9.22 -12.97 11.42
C LYS A 372 -9.01 -12.74 9.90
N GLY A 373 -8.63 -13.76 9.16
CA GLY A 373 -8.39 -13.67 7.72
C GLY A 373 -7.12 -12.92 7.37
N HIS A 374 -7.13 -12.26 6.23
CA HIS A 374 -6.00 -11.52 5.71
C HIS A 374 -5.58 -10.34 6.59
N ASP A 375 -6.53 -9.64 7.21
CA ASP A 375 -6.24 -8.51 8.11
C ASP A 375 -5.48 -8.89 9.38
N SER A 376 -5.22 -10.19 9.62
CA SER A 376 -4.50 -10.69 10.80
C SER A 376 -3.18 -9.97 11.06
N PHE A 377 -2.42 -9.60 10.02
CA PHE A 377 -1.13 -8.90 10.20
C PHE A 377 -1.27 -7.46 10.69
N LEU A 378 -2.46 -6.87 10.65
CA LEU A 378 -2.75 -5.52 11.16
C LEU A 378 -3.21 -5.53 12.62
N LEU A 379 -3.60 -6.70 13.13
CA LEU A 379 -4.22 -6.86 14.44
C LEU A 379 -3.20 -7.21 15.52
N ASP A 380 -3.61 -7.04 16.77
CA ASP A 380 -2.84 -7.42 17.94
C ASP A 380 -2.95 -8.95 18.16
N ILE A 381 -2.10 -9.70 17.45
CA ILE A 381 -1.96 -11.16 17.60
C ILE A 381 -0.61 -11.44 18.26
N PRO A 382 -0.59 -11.87 19.54
CA PRO A 382 0.64 -11.99 20.32
C PRO A 382 1.70 -12.89 19.68
N GLU A 383 1.31 -14.03 19.12
CA GLU A 383 2.23 -14.98 18.47
C GLU A 383 2.89 -14.35 17.23
N PHE A 384 2.11 -13.63 16.41
CA PHE A 384 2.63 -12.90 15.25
C PHE A 384 3.62 -11.82 15.67
N LEU A 385 3.23 -10.96 16.62
CA LEU A 385 4.07 -9.84 17.07
C LEU A 385 5.35 -10.34 17.76
N LYS A 386 5.27 -11.43 18.52
CA LYS A 386 6.43 -12.09 19.13
C LYS A 386 7.38 -12.63 18.04
N THR A 387 6.87 -13.37 17.07
CA THR A 387 7.66 -13.92 15.95
C THR A 387 8.38 -12.79 15.18
N LEU A 388 7.66 -11.73 14.83
CA LEU A 388 8.22 -10.57 14.13
C LEU A 388 9.36 -9.92 14.94
N GLY A 389 9.10 -9.63 16.20
CA GLY A 389 10.07 -8.97 17.09
C GLY A 389 11.30 -9.81 17.38
N GLU A 390 11.15 -11.10 17.68
CA GLU A 390 12.25 -12.00 17.97
C GLU A 390 13.16 -12.22 16.75
N PHE A 391 12.57 -12.37 15.55
CA PHE A 391 13.34 -12.51 14.32
C PHE A 391 14.17 -11.25 14.04
N ILE A 392 13.58 -10.05 14.16
CA ILE A 392 14.29 -8.78 13.95
C ILE A 392 15.41 -8.60 14.99
N ASN A 393 15.12 -8.84 16.28
CA ASN A 393 16.10 -8.65 17.35
C ASN A 393 17.28 -9.65 17.26
N SER A 394 17.02 -10.90 16.86
CA SER A 394 18.07 -11.89 16.62
C SER A 394 19.00 -11.44 15.48
N ASN A 395 18.42 -11.06 14.35
CA ASN A 395 19.18 -10.58 13.20
C ASN A 395 19.95 -9.28 13.49
N TYR A 396 19.42 -8.39 14.33
CA TYR A 396 20.12 -7.18 14.74
C TYR A 396 21.40 -7.47 15.53
N LYS A 397 21.36 -8.44 16.44
CA LYS A 397 22.54 -8.88 17.21
C LYS A 397 23.61 -9.43 16.28
N GLU A 398 23.23 -10.30 15.35
CA GLU A 398 24.17 -10.92 14.41
C GLU A 398 24.75 -9.88 13.43
N PHE A 399 23.92 -9.02 12.84
CA PHE A 399 24.34 -7.99 11.89
C PHE A 399 25.35 -7.02 12.52
N ASN A 400 25.12 -6.60 13.77
CA ASN A 400 26.07 -5.76 14.49
C ASN A 400 27.39 -6.45 14.81
N ASN A 401 27.39 -7.76 15.04
CA ASN A 401 28.63 -8.52 15.28
C ASN A 401 29.45 -8.64 13.99
N GLU A 402 28.78 -8.90 12.85
CA GLU A 402 29.43 -8.98 11.53
C GLU A 402 30.03 -7.64 11.07
N THR A 403 29.42 -6.52 11.47
CA THR A 403 29.89 -5.17 11.08
C THR A 403 30.98 -4.60 12.00
N ARG A 404 31.30 -5.26 13.10
CA ARG A 404 32.37 -4.87 14.04
C ARG A 404 33.73 -5.54 13.73
N ILE A 405 33.72 -6.50 12.83
CA ILE A 405 34.93 -7.19 12.32
C ILE A 405 35.40 -6.50 11.04
#